data_ad56d4fdc8588ea92d0509502b83d5de
#
_entry.id   ad56d4fdc8588ea92d0509502b83d5de
#
_cell.length_a   1.000
_cell.length_b   1.000
_cell.length_c   1.000
_cell.angle_alpha   90.00
_cell.angle_beta   90.00
_cell.angle_gamma   90.00
#
_symmetry.space_group_name_H-M   'P 1'
#
loop_
_entity.id
_entity.type
_entity.pdbx_description
1 polymer ?
#
loop_
_entity_poly.entity_id
_entity_poly.type
_entity_poly.pdbx_seq_one_letter_code
_entity_poly.pdbx_strand_id
1 'polypeptide(L)'
;MEPKRKRPAGEPCCEPLVHPDVAPRDAERLAAVARALSDPIRVQLVDVLRKHAGRVCVCELVPLFDVSQPTLSHHLKKLRDAGIVGVERRGLWAFYYVHPESLEELRSWLS
;
A
#
# COMPACT_ATOMS: atom_id res chain seq x y z
N MET A 1 -20.64 15.74 9.18
CA MET A 1 -20.49 14.97 10.44
C MET A 1 -21.37 15.62 11.50
N GLU A 2 -22.23 14.85 12.11
CA GLU A 2 -23.11 15.38 13.14
C GLU A 2 -22.33 15.62 14.44
N PRO A 3 -22.58 16.75 15.13
CA PRO A 3 -21.95 16.97 16.42
C PRO A 3 -22.45 15.94 17.44
N LYS A 4 -21.57 15.57 18.35
CA LYS A 4 -21.95 14.69 19.45
C LYS A 4 -22.96 15.38 20.34
N ARG A 5 -24.02 14.70 20.69
CA ARG A 5 -25.01 15.22 21.64
C ARG A 5 -24.38 15.31 23.05
N LYS A 6 -24.65 16.38 23.73
CA LYS A 6 -24.39 16.43 25.16
C LYS A 6 -25.35 15.52 25.89
N ARG A 7 -24.85 14.79 26.86
CA ARG A 7 -25.64 13.87 27.66
C ARG A 7 -25.81 14.40 29.04
N PRO A 8 -26.98 14.14 29.63
CA PRO A 8 -27.20 14.47 31.05
C PRO A 8 -26.21 13.72 31.93
N ALA A 9 -25.80 14.35 33.02
CA ALA A 9 -24.93 13.70 33.99
C ALA A 9 -25.65 12.47 34.57
N GLY A 10 -24.91 11.36 34.64
CA GLY A 10 -25.42 10.09 35.18
C GLY A 10 -26.09 9.17 34.20
N GLU A 11 -26.31 9.59 32.94
CA GLU A 11 -26.80 8.66 31.90
C GLU A 11 -25.66 7.87 31.27
N PRO A 12 -25.85 6.57 31.02
CA PRO A 12 -24.85 5.82 30.27
C PRO A 12 -24.74 6.38 28.87
N CYS A 13 -23.53 6.41 28.35
CA CYS A 13 -23.25 7.01 27.06
C CYS A 13 -23.96 6.29 25.93
N CYS A 14 -23.58 5.11 25.63
CA CYS A 14 -24.09 4.24 24.60
C CYS A 14 -23.72 2.82 24.98
N GLU A 15 -24.20 1.86 24.20
CA GLU A 15 -23.63 0.52 24.33
C GLU A 15 -22.13 0.58 24.05
N PRO A 16 -21.33 -0.17 24.82
CA PRO A 16 -19.90 -0.22 24.58
C PRO A 16 -19.61 -0.66 23.16
N LEU A 17 -18.64 0.01 22.53
CA LEU A 17 -18.17 -0.42 21.21
C LEU A 17 -17.34 -1.68 21.37
N VAL A 18 -17.30 -2.46 20.30
CA VAL A 18 -16.40 -3.60 20.24
C VAL A 18 -14.96 -3.11 20.08
N HIS A 19 -14.02 -3.90 20.60
CA HIS A 19 -12.61 -3.61 20.38
C HIS A 19 -12.25 -3.85 18.93
N PRO A 20 -11.22 -3.14 18.40
CA PRO A 20 -10.75 -3.42 17.06
C PRO A 20 -10.29 -4.88 16.94
N ASP A 21 -10.68 -5.54 15.85
CA ASP A 21 -10.22 -6.90 15.57
C ASP A 21 -8.79 -6.94 15.05
N VAL A 22 -8.36 -5.83 14.43
CA VAL A 22 -7.00 -5.73 13.88
C VAL A 22 -6.03 -5.44 15.01
N ALA A 23 -5.08 -6.34 15.22
CA ALA A 23 -4.02 -6.15 16.21
C ALA A 23 -3.13 -4.96 15.81
N PRO A 24 -2.51 -4.26 16.78
CA PRO A 24 -1.66 -3.10 16.47
C PRO A 24 -0.58 -3.39 15.41
N ARG A 25 0.04 -4.56 15.44
CA ARG A 25 1.06 -4.95 14.47
C ARG A 25 0.47 -5.07 13.07
N ASP A 26 -0.71 -5.64 12.94
CA ASP A 26 -1.40 -5.77 11.67
C ASP A 26 -1.86 -4.40 11.17
N ALA A 27 -2.32 -3.55 12.06
CA ALA A 27 -2.69 -2.17 11.72
C ALA A 27 -1.50 -1.39 11.17
N GLU A 28 -0.31 -1.59 11.74
CA GLU A 28 0.92 -0.96 11.24
C GLU A 28 1.25 -1.41 9.82
N ARG A 29 1.12 -2.72 9.54
CA ARG A 29 1.36 -3.25 8.19
C ARG A 29 0.35 -2.69 7.19
N LEU A 30 -0.93 -2.72 7.53
CA LEU A 30 -1.98 -2.18 6.66
C LEU A 30 -1.77 -0.68 6.39
N ALA A 31 -1.39 0.07 7.42
CA ALA A 31 -1.11 1.50 7.28
C ALA A 31 0.09 1.75 6.37
N ALA A 32 1.14 0.95 6.47
CA ALA A 32 2.32 1.07 5.61
C ALA A 32 1.97 0.83 4.15
N VAL A 33 1.16 -0.20 3.87
CA VAL A 33 0.69 -0.50 2.51
C VAL A 33 -0.17 0.65 1.99
N ALA A 34 -1.12 1.12 2.77
CA ALA A 34 -1.99 2.24 2.38
C ALA A 34 -1.19 3.50 2.10
N ARG A 35 -0.19 3.79 2.94
CA ARG A 35 0.68 4.96 2.77
C ARG A 35 1.49 4.88 1.49
N ALA A 36 2.03 3.70 1.17
CA ALA A 36 2.76 3.50 -0.06
C ALA A 36 1.87 3.67 -1.29
N LEU A 37 0.58 3.37 -1.18
CA LEU A 37 -0.39 3.54 -2.27
C LEU A 37 -1.02 4.93 -2.31
N SER A 38 -0.60 5.86 -1.48
CA SER A 38 -1.18 7.20 -1.45
C SER A 38 -0.63 8.15 -2.51
N ASP A 39 0.21 7.67 -3.42
CA ASP A 39 0.79 8.44 -4.51
C ASP A 39 0.28 7.89 -5.85
N PRO A 40 -0.22 8.77 -6.77
CA PRO A 40 -0.78 8.31 -8.05
C PRO A 40 0.21 7.50 -8.91
N ILE A 41 1.48 7.90 -8.95
CA ILE A 41 2.49 7.18 -9.72
C ILE A 41 2.70 5.79 -9.14
N ARG A 42 2.72 5.66 -7.82
CA ARG A 42 2.87 4.35 -7.19
C ARG A 42 1.68 3.43 -7.46
N VAL A 43 0.46 3.97 -7.47
CA VAL A 43 -0.72 3.19 -7.87
C VAL A 43 -0.57 2.69 -9.30
N GLN A 44 -0.16 3.56 -10.22
CA GLN A 44 0.03 3.18 -11.62
C GLN A 44 1.16 2.16 -11.79
N LEU A 45 2.25 2.29 -11.02
CA LEU A 45 3.33 1.32 -11.04
C LEU A 45 2.85 -0.07 -10.62
N VAL A 46 2.11 -0.15 -9.54
CA VAL A 46 1.54 -1.42 -9.08
C VAL A 46 0.59 -1.99 -10.12
N ASP A 47 -0.24 -1.15 -10.74
CA ASP A 47 -1.16 -1.59 -11.78
C ASP A 47 -0.43 -2.23 -12.96
N VAL A 48 0.64 -1.59 -13.43
CA VAL A 48 1.46 -2.14 -14.52
C VAL A 48 2.13 -3.44 -14.10
N LEU A 49 2.78 -3.43 -12.94
CA LEU A 49 3.53 -4.61 -12.49
C LEU A 49 2.63 -5.82 -12.24
N ARG A 50 1.44 -5.61 -11.69
CA ARG A 50 0.54 -6.72 -11.41
C ARG A 50 -0.06 -7.33 -12.68
N LYS A 51 -0.10 -6.59 -13.80
CA LYS A 51 -0.56 -7.09 -15.11
C LYS A 51 0.49 -7.94 -15.82
N HIS A 52 1.73 -7.88 -15.39
CA HIS A 52 2.82 -8.64 -15.99
C HIS A 52 3.23 -9.78 -15.07
N ALA A 53 3.00 -11.01 -15.52
CA ALA A 53 3.29 -12.21 -14.74
C ALA A 53 4.78 -12.42 -14.49
N GLY A 54 5.64 -11.83 -15.33
CA GLY A 54 7.08 -11.88 -15.18
C GLY A 54 7.62 -10.69 -14.41
N ARG A 55 8.93 -10.63 -14.31
CA ARG A 55 9.65 -9.53 -13.69
C ARG A 55 9.89 -8.43 -14.73
N VAL A 56 9.75 -7.19 -14.29
CA VAL A 56 9.83 -6.02 -15.16
C VAL A 56 11.04 -5.19 -14.78
N CYS A 57 11.88 -4.86 -15.77
CA CYS A 57 13.01 -3.98 -15.59
C CYS A 57 12.53 -2.53 -15.49
N VAL A 58 13.19 -1.70 -14.67
CA VAL A 58 12.87 -0.27 -14.59
C VAL A 58 12.99 0.42 -15.94
N CYS A 59 13.89 -0.04 -16.80
CA CYS A 59 14.05 0.49 -18.16
C CYS A 59 12.78 0.33 -19.01
N GLU A 60 11.98 -0.69 -18.73
CA GLU A 60 10.71 -0.90 -19.42
C GLU A 60 9.60 0.00 -18.87
N LEU A 61 9.74 0.47 -17.63
CA LEU A 61 8.77 1.34 -16.98
C LEU A 61 8.95 2.80 -17.37
N VAL A 62 10.19 3.24 -17.58
CA VAL A 62 10.50 4.66 -17.86
C VAL A 62 9.67 5.24 -19.00
N PRO A 63 9.49 4.56 -20.15
CA PRO A 63 8.71 5.13 -21.25
C PRO A 63 7.21 5.29 -20.93
N LEU A 64 6.71 4.63 -19.89
CA LEU A 64 5.29 4.66 -19.54
C LEU A 64 4.94 5.84 -18.63
N PHE A 65 5.94 6.50 -18.06
CA PHE A 65 5.72 7.55 -17.07
C PHE A 65 6.44 8.84 -17.48
N ASP A 66 5.84 9.96 -17.13
CA ASP A 66 6.42 11.28 -17.42
C ASP A 66 7.25 11.76 -16.22
N VAL A 67 8.16 10.92 -15.79
CA VAL A 67 9.11 11.23 -14.71
C VAL A 67 10.45 10.55 -15.01
N SER A 68 11.49 11.03 -14.36
CA SER A 68 12.84 10.49 -14.56
C SER A 68 12.98 9.09 -13.97
N GLN A 69 14.00 8.35 -14.43
CA GLN A 69 14.33 7.04 -13.88
C GLN A 69 14.65 7.11 -12.37
N PRO A 70 15.43 8.10 -11.87
CA PRO A 70 15.64 8.21 -10.43
C PRO A 70 14.35 8.39 -9.63
N THR A 71 13.38 9.14 -10.17
CA THR A 71 12.09 9.34 -9.54
C THR A 71 11.31 8.02 -9.48
N LEU A 72 11.27 7.27 -10.59
CA LEU A 72 10.64 5.95 -10.59
C LEU A 72 11.31 5.00 -9.61
N SER A 73 12.63 4.99 -9.56
CA SER A 73 13.38 4.14 -8.63
C SER A 73 13.06 4.50 -7.19
N HIS A 74 12.86 5.77 -6.89
CA HIS A 74 12.44 6.21 -5.56
C HIS A 74 11.05 5.68 -5.20
N HIS A 75 10.09 5.76 -6.12
CA HIS A 75 8.74 5.22 -5.91
C HIS A 75 8.77 3.71 -5.73
N LEU A 76 9.57 3.00 -6.54
CA LEU A 76 9.73 1.55 -6.41
C LEU A 76 10.34 1.16 -5.06
N LYS A 77 11.28 1.96 -4.56
CA LYS A 77 11.85 1.75 -3.23
C LYS A 77 10.79 1.87 -2.15
N LYS A 78 9.92 2.88 -2.23
CA LYS A 78 8.82 3.06 -1.27
C LYS A 78 7.86 1.87 -1.29
N LEU A 79 7.52 1.38 -2.47
CA LEU A 79 6.68 0.20 -2.62
C LEU A 79 7.37 -1.06 -2.06
N ARG A 80 8.66 -1.19 -2.28
CA ARG A 80 9.44 -2.30 -1.76
C ARG A 80 9.52 -2.26 -0.23
N ASP A 81 9.77 -1.09 0.34
CA ASP A 81 9.85 -0.92 1.79
C ASP A 81 8.52 -1.28 2.48
N ALA A 82 7.40 -1.07 1.79
CA ALA A 82 6.07 -1.44 2.29
C ALA A 82 5.71 -2.91 2.02
N GLY A 83 6.58 -3.66 1.35
CA GLY A 83 6.35 -5.08 1.05
C GLY A 83 5.40 -5.34 -0.12
N ILE A 84 5.07 -4.32 -0.92
CA ILE A 84 4.16 -4.46 -2.07
C ILE A 84 4.88 -5.03 -3.28
N VAL A 85 6.13 -4.62 -3.49
CA VAL A 85 6.94 -5.13 -4.60
C VAL A 85 8.22 -5.76 -4.08
N GLY A 86 8.74 -6.70 -4.85
CA GLY A 86 10.05 -7.27 -4.66
C GLY A 86 10.96 -6.87 -5.81
N VAL A 87 12.25 -7.08 -5.61
CA VAL A 87 13.26 -6.83 -6.63
C VAL A 87 14.18 -8.05 -6.71
N GLU A 88 14.50 -8.46 -7.92
CA GLU A 88 15.49 -9.48 -8.20
C GLU A 88 16.59 -8.87 -9.04
N ARG A 89 17.83 -8.97 -8.55
CA ARG A 89 18.99 -8.43 -9.25
C ARG A 89 19.69 -9.55 -10.01
N ARG A 90 19.96 -9.29 -11.30
CA ARG A 90 20.71 -10.20 -12.18
C ARG A 90 21.78 -9.38 -12.90
N GLY A 91 23.02 -9.48 -12.41
CA GLY A 91 24.11 -8.66 -12.93
C GLY A 91 23.81 -7.17 -12.72
N LEU A 92 23.80 -6.42 -13.82
CA LEU A 92 23.53 -5.00 -13.83
C LEU A 92 22.03 -4.65 -13.84
N TRP A 93 21.17 -5.65 -13.94
CA TRP A 93 19.72 -5.44 -14.10
C TRP A 93 18.98 -5.66 -12.80
N ALA A 94 17.95 -4.83 -12.57
CA ALA A 94 17.01 -5.00 -11.47
C ALA A 94 15.61 -5.23 -12.06
N PHE A 95 14.98 -6.32 -11.64
CA PHE A 95 13.66 -6.72 -12.11
C PHE A 95 12.68 -6.64 -10.93
N TYR A 96 11.56 -5.95 -11.14
CA TYR A 96 10.55 -5.71 -10.13
C TYR A 96 9.33 -6.58 -10.38
N TYR A 97 8.67 -6.98 -9.30
CA TYR A 97 7.46 -7.79 -9.35
C TYR A 97 6.60 -7.51 -8.12
N VAL A 98 5.30 -7.79 -8.22
CA VAL A 98 4.36 -7.56 -7.12
C VAL A 98 4.36 -8.76 -6.17
N HIS A 99 4.36 -8.48 -4.87
CA HIS A 99 4.03 -9.44 -3.83
C HIS A 99 2.51 -9.37 -3.59
N PRO A 100 1.72 -10.34 -4.03
CA PRO A 100 0.27 -10.22 -3.94
C PRO A 100 -0.26 -10.26 -2.49
N GLU A 101 0.51 -10.80 -1.56
CA GLU A 101 0.07 -11.02 -0.19
C GLU A 101 -0.29 -9.74 0.54
N SER A 102 0.50 -8.68 0.36
CA SER A 102 0.26 -7.39 1.01
C SER A 102 -1.02 -6.73 0.52
N LEU A 103 -1.24 -6.79 -0.80
CA LEU A 103 -2.46 -6.25 -1.41
C LEU A 103 -3.68 -7.07 -1.03
N GLU A 104 -3.54 -8.38 -0.95
CA GLU A 104 -4.62 -9.28 -0.55
C GLU A 104 -5.03 -9.06 0.91
N GLU A 105 -4.07 -8.82 1.79
CA GLU A 105 -4.36 -8.49 3.18
C GLU A 105 -5.19 -7.21 3.30
N LEU A 106 -4.81 -6.18 2.54
CA LEU A 106 -5.56 -4.91 2.50
C LEU A 106 -6.97 -5.14 1.94
N ARG A 107 -7.08 -5.86 0.83
CA ARG A 107 -8.37 -6.16 0.21
C ARG A 107 -9.28 -6.92 1.17
N SER A 108 -8.75 -7.92 1.82
CA SER A 108 -9.49 -8.75 2.76
C SER A 108 -10.03 -7.93 3.94
N TRP A 109 -9.21 -7.04 4.47
CA TRP A 109 -9.63 -6.17 5.56
C TRP A 109 -10.73 -5.20 5.14
N LEU A 110 -10.66 -4.68 3.93
CA LEU A 110 -11.63 -3.72 3.39
C LEU A 110 -12.98 -4.37 2.99
N SER A 111 -13.01 -5.67 2.78
CA SER A 111 -14.21 -6.36 2.29
C SER A 111 -15.18 -6.81 3.37
#